data_46f266dbccf2b25afcee1661ca02a872
#
_entry.id   46f266dbccf2b25afcee1661ca02a872
#
_cell.length_a   1.000
_cell.length_b   1.000
_cell.length_c   1.000
_cell.angle_alpha   90.00
_cell.angle_beta   90.00
_cell.angle_gamma   90.00
#
_symmetry.space_group_name_H-M   'P 1'
#
loop_
_entity.id
_entity.type
_entity.pdbx_description
1 polymer ?
#
loop_
_entity_poly.entity_id
_entity_poly.type
_entity_poly.pdbx_seq_one_letter_code
_entity_poly.pdbx_strand_id
1 'polypeptide(L)'
;MALDNPHHVAPHRARAAWRPAAVMTRRPPDAGRPAPRLFALTWPLLLELLLGMAVGMAGTVLAARLSDTSGAAFALSNHVVGMLFILFRIVGAGVGVVVTQGLGAGRRDSADAVARAALGASTWVGGTVALLALLGAQPLLRLLNAPAEVLPLAQPLLQWLAPAMLLDAWNASMAAVMRAHLRARDTLVVMLLMHAAHLSLAVPLMWGVGSWPGLGLPGFALA
;
A
#
# COMPACT_ATOMS: atom_id res chain seq x y z
N MET A 1 -38.16 -75.28 12.50
CA MET A 1 -36.72 -74.90 12.24
C MET A 1 -36.75 -73.51 11.67
N ALA A 2 -36.66 -72.51 12.56
CA ALA A 2 -36.80 -71.10 12.27
C ALA A 2 -35.41 -70.53 12.03
N LEU A 3 -35.22 -69.86 10.91
CA LEU A 3 -34.01 -69.05 10.69
C LEU A 3 -34.44 -67.59 10.73
N ASP A 4 -34.13 -67.04 11.87
CA ASP A 4 -34.24 -65.61 12.19
C ASP A 4 -33.14 -64.85 11.47
N ASN A 5 -33.48 -63.82 10.71
CA ASN A 5 -32.48 -62.94 10.07
C ASN A 5 -32.85 -61.46 10.36
N PRO A 6 -32.22 -60.85 11.37
CA PRO A 6 -32.45 -59.47 11.65
C PRO A 6 -31.49 -58.61 10.84
N HIS A 7 -31.90 -58.13 9.71
CA HIS A 7 -31.26 -57.00 9.03
C HIS A 7 -31.52 -55.72 9.83
N HIS A 8 -30.61 -55.42 10.74
CA HIS A 8 -30.50 -54.11 11.35
C HIS A 8 -30.12 -53.08 10.27
N VAL A 9 -31.16 -52.42 9.71
CA VAL A 9 -30.98 -51.19 8.92
C VAL A 9 -30.57 -50.07 9.89
N ALA A 10 -29.33 -49.64 9.84
CA ALA A 10 -28.85 -48.51 10.59
C ALA A 10 -29.64 -47.25 10.22
N PRO A 11 -30.07 -46.41 11.16
CA PRO A 11 -30.85 -45.21 10.86
C PRO A 11 -29.97 -44.25 10.05
N HIS A 12 -30.52 -43.85 8.93
CA HIS A 12 -29.99 -42.80 8.07
C HIS A 12 -29.51 -41.62 8.93
N ARG A 13 -28.22 -41.30 8.83
CA ARG A 13 -27.65 -40.06 9.37
C ARG A 13 -28.58 -38.92 8.93
N ALA A 14 -29.23 -38.34 9.91
CA ALA A 14 -30.03 -37.13 9.72
C ALA A 14 -29.16 -36.12 8.98
N ARG A 15 -29.54 -35.81 7.75
CA ARG A 15 -28.98 -34.69 6.99
C ARG A 15 -29.06 -33.47 7.91
N ALA A 16 -27.93 -32.99 8.37
CA ALA A 16 -27.88 -31.73 9.06
C ALA A 16 -28.55 -30.70 8.17
N ALA A 17 -29.82 -30.38 8.51
CA ALA A 17 -30.58 -29.39 7.79
C ALA A 17 -29.77 -28.11 7.87
N TRP A 18 -29.29 -27.64 6.72
CA TRP A 18 -28.70 -26.34 6.58
C TRP A 18 -29.70 -25.32 7.16
N ARG A 19 -29.44 -24.88 8.37
CA ARG A 19 -30.16 -23.77 8.98
C ARG A 19 -29.62 -22.52 8.28
N PRO A 20 -30.43 -21.78 7.52
CA PRO A 20 -30.02 -20.49 7.04
C PRO A 20 -29.57 -19.69 8.27
N ALA A 21 -28.31 -19.21 8.26
CA ALA A 21 -27.78 -18.36 9.31
C ALA A 21 -28.88 -17.34 9.64
N ALA A 22 -29.31 -17.32 10.90
CA ALA A 22 -30.38 -16.43 11.36
C ALA A 22 -30.11 -15.08 10.71
N VAL A 23 -31.08 -14.59 9.92
CA VAL A 23 -31.05 -13.24 9.36
C VAL A 23 -30.74 -12.36 10.55
N MET A 24 -29.49 -11.92 10.67
CA MET A 24 -29.10 -10.98 11.72
C MET A 24 -30.05 -9.81 11.54
N THR A 25 -31.02 -9.71 12.43
CA THR A 25 -31.84 -8.51 12.54
C THR A 25 -30.84 -7.39 12.69
N ARG A 26 -30.59 -6.67 11.60
CA ARG A 26 -29.74 -5.49 11.62
C ARG A 26 -30.29 -4.63 12.72
N ARG A 27 -29.53 -4.54 13.81
CA ARG A 27 -29.76 -3.50 14.81
C ARG A 27 -29.84 -2.21 14.00
N PRO A 28 -30.94 -1.44 14.08
CA PRO A 28 -31.02 -0.21 13.29
C PRO A 28 -29.75 0.59 13.58
N PRO A 29 -29.08 1.12 12.56
CA PRO A 29 -27.92 1.99 12.79
C PRO A 29 -28.36 3.05 13.78
N ASP A 30 -27.53 3.30 14.81
CA ASP A 30 -27.82 4.27 15.88
C ASP A 30 -28.52 5.49 15.29
N ALA A 31 -29.80 5.65 15.59
CA ALA A 31 -30.71 6.63 14.97
C ALA A 31 -30.36 8.10 15.30
N GLY A 32 -29.14 8.37 15.74
CA GLY A 32 -28.66 9.69 16.14
C GLY A 32 -27.34 10.14 15.50
N ARG A 33 -26.60 9.28 14.77
CA ARG A 33 -25.39 9.73 14.09
C ARG A 33 -25.69 10.02 12.62
N PRO A 34 -25.54 11.27 12.14
CA PRO A 34 -25.69 11.55 10.72
C PRO A 34 -24.73 10.68 9.91
N ALA A 35 -25.25 10.01 8.87
CA ALA A 35 -24.42 9.25 7.95
C ALA A 35 -23.27 10.12 7.43
N PRO A 36 -22.02 9.65 7.42
CA PRO A 36 -20.91 10.44 6.94
C PRO A 36 -21.20 10.83 5.50
N ARG A 37 -21.11 12.12 5.19
CA ARG A 37 -21.32 12.62 3.84
C ARG A 37 -20.25 11.99 2.95
N LEU A 38 -20.63 11.31 1.87
CA LEU A 38 -19.70 10.65 0.94
C LEU A 38 -18.58 11.59 0.51
N PHE A 39 -18.90 12.85 0.22
CA PHE A 39 -17.91 13.86 -0.10
C PHE A 39 -16.84 14.04 0.99
N ALA A 40 -17.22 14.02 2.27
CA ALA A 40 -16.27 14.17 3.38
C ALA A 40 -15.27 13.01 3.49
N LEU A 41 -15.59 11.85 2.92
CA LEU A 41 -14.69 10.69 2.87
C LEU A 41 -13.89 10.65 1.57
N THR A 42 -14.46 11.14 0.47
CA THR A 42 -13.87 10.98 -0.87
C THR A 42 -12.84 12.06 -1.19
N TRP A 43 -13.07 13.32 -0.77
CA TRP A 43 -12.15 14.40 -1.12
C TRP A 43 -10.73 14.23 -0.55
N PRO A 44 -10.52 13.69 0.70
CA PRO A 44 -9.16 13.46 1.17
C PRO A 44 -8.42 12.41 0.32
N LEU A 45 -9.12 11.35 -0.12
CA LEU A 45 -8.55 10.32 -0.99
C LEU A 45 -8.14 10.88 -2.35
N LEU A 46 -8.96 11.77 -2.91
CA LEU A 46 -8.62 12.46 -4.16
C LEU A 46 -7.35 13.32 -3.98
N LEU A 47 -7.28 14.07 -2.88
CA LEU A 47 -6.09 14.89 -2.60
C LEU A 47 -4.85 14.04 -2.34
N GLU A 48 -4.95 12.89 -1.64
CA GLU A 48 -3.84 11.94 -1.49
C GLU A 48 -3.30 11.48 -2.85
N LEU A 49 -4.21 11.14 -3.78
CA LEU A 49 -3.84 10.72 -5.14
C LEU A 49 -3.13 11.84 -5.90
N LEU A 50 -3.72 13.03 -5.89
CA LEU A 50 -3.14 14.21 -6.57
C LEU A 50 -1.79 14.61 -5.96
N LEU A 51 -1.65 14.53 -4.64
CA LEU A 51 -0.39 14.81 -3.94
C LEU A 51 0.71 13.84 -4.38
N GLY A 52 0.43 12.52 -4.41
CA GLY A 52 1.39 11.53 -4.88
C GLY A 52 1.82 11.77 -6.33
N MET A 53 0.89 12.11 -7.22
CA MET A 53 1.20 12.49 -8.61
C MET A 53 2.06 13.76 -8.67
N ALA A 54 1.71 14.79 -7.90
CA ALA A 54 2.45 16.04 -7.86
C ALA A 54 3.90 15.87 -7.38
N VAL A 55 4.10 15.04 -6.37
CA VAL A 55 5.45 14.72 -5.84
C VAL A 55 6.28 13.95 -6.87
N GLY A 56 5.69 12.97 -7.55
CA GLY A 56 6.36 12.26 -8.66
C GLY A 56 6.77 13.19 -9.80
N MET A 57 5.89 14.12 -10.18
CA MET A 57 6.20 15.14 -11.18
C MET A 57 7.28 16.11 -10.71
N ALA A 58 7.21 16.58 -9.47
CA ALA A 58 8.23 17.44 -8.89
C ALA A 58 9.60 16.75 -8.88
N GLY A 59 9.67 15.49 -8.48
CA GLY A 59 10.89 14.69 -8.53
C GLY A 59 11.47 14.58 -9.95
N THR A 60 10.61 14.35 -10.95
CA THR A 60 11.05 14.31 -12.36
C THR A 60 11.62 15.66 -12.81
N VAL A 61 10.95 16.77 -12.47
CA VAL A 61 11.44 18.12 -12.80
C VAL A 61 12.76 18.44 -12.08
N LEU A 62 12.88 18.09 -10.80
CA LEU A 62 14.11 18.27 -10.06
C LEU A 62 15.27 17.48 -10.67
N ALA A 63 15.04 16.22 -11.04
CA ALA A 63 16.03 15.38 -11.69
C ALA A 63 16.42 15.89 -13.09
N ALA A 64 15.44 16.35 -13.88
CA ALA A 64 15.69 16.92 -15.21
C ALA A 64 16.53 18.21 -15.17
N ARG A 65 16.46 18.94 -14.07
CA ARG A 65 17.35 20.11 -13.88
C ARG A 65 18.79 19.75 -13.58
N LEU A 66 19.11 18.50 -13.20
CA LEU A 66 20.50 18.02 -13.11
C LEU A 66 21.05 17.69 -14.50
N SER A 67 20.31 16.94 -15.28
CA SER A 67 20.54 16.64 -16.71
C SER A 67 19.30 15.96 -17.31
N ASP A 68 19.16 15.99 -18.64
CA ASP A 68 18.08 15.29 -19.34
C ASP A 68 18.14 13.76 -19.06
N THR A 69 19.34 13.19 -19.05
CA THR A 69 19.56 11.77 -18.71
C THR A 69 19.14 11.46 -17.27
N SER A 70 19.40 12.38 -16.33
CA SER A 70 18.94 12.23 -14.93
C SER A 70 17.42 12.29 -14.83
N GLY A 71 16.76 13.17 -15.57
CA GLY A 71 15.30 13.25 -15.67
C GLY A 71 14.70 11.96 -16.22
N ALA A 72 15.27 11.42 -17.29
CA ALA A 72 14.86 10.15 -17.89
C ALA A 72 15.06 8.97 -16.92
N ALA A 73 16.21 8.93 -16.23
CA ALA A 73 16.51 7.90 -15.24
C ALA A 73 15.52 7.93 -14.07
N PHE A 74 15.19 9.12 -13.56
CA PHE A 74 14.21 9.30 -12.51
C PHE A 74 12.81 8.86 -12.95
N ALA A 75 12.36 9.32 -14.12
CA ALA A 75 11.04 8.99 -14.65
C ALA A 75 10.87 7.47 -14.82
N LEU A 76 11.89 6.79 -15.37
CA LEU A 76 11.88 5.35 -15.55
C LEU A 76 11.87 4.60 -14.21
N SER A 77 12.73 5.00 -13.25
CA SER A 77 12.78 4.41 -11.92
C SER A 77 11.46 4.62 -11.18
N ASN A 78 10.88 5.82 -11.25
CA ASN A 78 9.58 6.13 -10.64
C ASN A 78 8.43 5.31 -11.27
N HIS A 79 8.52 5.00 -12.56
CA HIS A 79 7.57 4.11 -13.22
C HIS A 79 7.67 2.67 -12.67
N VAL A 80 8.87 2.14 -12.50
CA VAL A 80 9.10 0.81 -11.87
C VAL A 80 8.55 0.80 -10.44
N VAL A 81 8.88 1.81 -9.63
CA VAL A 81 8.37 1.95 -8.26
C VAL A 81 6.84 1.98 -8.26
N GLY A 82 6.23 2.75 -9.17
CA GLY A 82 4.78 2.83 -9.30
C GLY A 82 4.13 1.49 -9.64
N MET A 83 4.73 0.69 -10.51
CA MET A 83 4.27 -0.67 -10.82
C MET A 83 4.34 -1.59 -9.58
N LEU A 84 5.45 -1.55 -8.85
CA LEU A 84 5.63 -2.35 -7.64
C LEU A 84 4.67 -1.89 -6.53
N PHE A 85 4.38 -0.61 -6.46
CA PHE A 85 3.45 -0.04 -5.48
C PHE A 85 2.01 -0.53 -5.63
N ILE A 86 1.61 -1.00 -6.81
CA ILE A 86 0.29 -1.60 -7.03
C ILE A 86 0.07 -2.80 -6.09
N LEU A 87 1.12 -3.58 -5.82
CA LEU A 87 1.05 -4.71 -4.88
C LEU A 87 0.66 -4.26 -3.48
N PHE A 88 1.23 -3.15 -3.00
CA PHE A 88 0.91 -2.58 -1.69
C PHE A 88 -0.53 -2.08 -1.62
N ARG A 89 -1.02 -1.50 -2.71
CA ARG A 89 -2.43 -1.05 -2.81
C ARG A 89 -3.40 -2.21 -2.77
N ILE A 90 -3.09 -3.34 -3.40
CA ILE A 90 -3.92 -4.55 -3.38
C ILE A 90 -3.99 -5.11 -1.94
N VAL A 91 -2.84 -5.25 -1.28
CA VAL A 91 -2.76 -5.70 0.12
C VAL A 91 -3.53 -4.74 1.04
N GLY A 92 -3.28 -3.44 0.91
CA GLY A 92 -3.97 -2.42 1.69
C GLY A 92 -5.50 -2.44 1.48
N ALA A 93 -5.97 -2.61 0.24
CA ALA A 93 -7.39 -2.73 -0.06
C ALA A 93 -8.01 -3.96 0.63
N GLY A 94 -7.35 -5.11 0.57
CA GLY A 94 -7.78 -6.32 1.28
C GLY A 94 -7.88 -6.12 2.79
N VAL A 95 -6.86 -5.53 3.40
CA VAL A 95 -6.84 -5.16 4.82
C VAL A 95 -8.01 -4.22 5.16
N GLY A 96 -8.21 -3.17 4.37
CA GLY A 96 -9.28 -2.21 4.55
C GLY A 96 -10.67 -2.87 4.56
N VAL A 97 -10.92 -3.79 3.64
CA VAL A 97 -12.20 -4.53 3.56
C VAL A 97 -12.42 -5.35 4.83
N VAL A 98 -11.44 -6.16 5.24
CA VAL A 98 -11.60 -7.06 6.41
C VAL A 98 -11.76 -6.26 7.69
N VAL A 99 -10.98 -5.19 7.89
CA VAL A 99 -11.10 -4.30 9.06
C VAL A 99 -12.48 -3.63 9.07
N THR A 100 -12.95 -3.09 7.94
CA THR A 100 -14.27 -2.45 7.85
C THR A 100 -15.40 -3.42 8.17
N GLN A 101 -15.32 -4.66 7.67
CA GLN A 101 -16.31 -5.71 7.97
C GLN A 101 -16.29 -6.08 9.46
N GLY A 102 -15.11 -6.19 10.08
CA GLY A 102 -14.96 -6.45 11.51
C GLY A 102 -15.60 -5.35 12.36
N LEU A 103 -15.32 -4.09 12.04
CA LEU A 103 -15.89 -2.92 12.71
C LEU A 103 -17.41 -2.84 12.53
N GLY A 104 -17.90 -3.06 11.31
CA GLY A 104 -19.34 -3.07 11.01
C GLY A 104 -20.11 -4.19 11.71
N ALA A 105 -19.45 -5.31 11.99
CA ALA A 105 -20.03 -6.43 12.77
C ALA A 105 -19.87 -6.24 14.29
N GLY A 106 -19.31 -5.13 14.77
CA GLY A 106 -19.05 -4.86 16.20
C GLY A 106 -17.87 -5.67 16.79
N ARG A 107 -17.11 -6.38 15.97
CA ARG A 107 -15.98 -7.23 16.40
C ARG A 107 -14.66 -6.45 16.37
N ARG A 108 -14.50 -5.49 17.30
CA ARG A 108 -13.32 -4.62 17.37
C ARG A 108 -12.04 -5.39 17.58
N ASP A 109 -12.03 -6.38 18.49
CA ASP A 109 -10.83 -7.21 18.76
C ASP A 109 -10.35 -7.94 17.50
N SER A 110 -11.28 -8.41 16.68
CA SER A 110 -10.98 -9.05 15.39
C SER A 110 -10.39 -8.03 14.39
N ALA A 111 -10.94 -6.82 14.34
CA ALA A 111 -10.41 -5.75 13.48
C ALA A 111 -8.98 -5.36 13.89
N ASP A 112 -8.71 -5.23 15.19
CA ASP A 112 -7.39 -4.93 15.72
C ASP A 112 -6.38 -6.07 15.47
N ALA A 113 -6.82 -7.33 15.58
CA ALA A 113 -5.99 -8.48 15.24
C ALA A 113 -5.59 -8.49 13.76
N VAL A 114 -6.54 -8.17 12.87
CA VAL A 114 -6.27 -8.04 11.42
C VAL A 114 -5.32 -6.89 11.13
N ALA A 115 -5.48 -5.73 11.80
CA ALA A 115 -4.57 -4.60 11.63
C ALA A 115 -3.12 -4.94 12.03
N ARG A 116 -2.94 -5.68 13.13
CA ARG A 116 -1.60 -6.17 13.52
C ARG A 116 -1.04 -7.20 12.54
N ALA A 117 -1.86 -8.15 12.08
CA ALA A 117 -1.45 -9.14 11.08
C ALA A 117 -1.08 -8.49 9.75
N ALA A 118 -1.77 -7.39 9.38
CA ALA A 118 -1.48 -6.61 8.18
C ALA A 118 -0.08 -6.02 8.19
N LEU A 119 0.42 -5.55 9.34
CA LEU A 119 1.82 -5.07 9.46
C LEU A 119 2.81 -6.20 9.18
N GLY A 120 2.59 -7.39 9.74
CA GLY A 120 3.41 -8.56 9.46
C GLY A 120 3.39 -8.94 7.97
N ALA A 121 2.21 -9.01 7.36
CA ALA A 121 2.06 -9.29 5.93
C ALA A 121 2.76 -8.22 5.07
N SER A 122 2.62 -6.94 5.44
CA SER A 122 3.29 -5.83 4.74
C SER A 122 4.80 -5.88 4.87
N THR A 123 5.33 -6.38 5.98
CA THR A 123 6.77 -6.61 6.15
C THR A 123 7.28 -7.64 5.14
N TRP A 124 6.58 -8.76 4.98
CA TRP A 124 6.95 -9.79 4.00
C TRP A 124 6.81 -9.29 2.56
N VAL A 125 5.69 -8.69 2.22
CA VAL A 125 5.44 -8.18 0.86
C VAL A 125 6.41 -7.04 0.55
N GLY A 126 6.53 -6.05 1.43
CA GLY A 126 7.43 -4.91 1.25
C GLY A 126 8.90 -5.34 1.21
N GLY A 127 9.30 -6.26 2.08
CA GLY A 127 10.65 -6.82 2.09
C GLY A 127 10.98 -7.58 0.79
N THR A 128 10.03 -8.39 0.30
CA THR A 128 10.19 -9.10 -0.98
C THR A 128 10.31 -8.11 -2.15
N VAL A 129 9.45 -7.10 -2.20
CA VAL A 129 9.47 -6.07 -3.25
C VAL A 129 10.76 -5.24 -3.17
N ALA A 130 11.20 -4.87 -1.96
CA ALA A 130 12.46 -4.18 -1.74
C ALA A 130 13.64 -5.02 -2.23
N LEU A 131 13.66 -6.31 -1.93
CA LEU A 131 14.70 -7.23 -2.38
C LEU A 131 14.68 -7.40 -3.90
N LEU A 132 13.50 -7.50 -4.52
CA LEU A 132 13.35 -7.53 -5.97
C LEU A 132 13.86 -6.25 -6.62
N ALA A 133 13.55 -5.08 -6.04
CA ALA A 133 14.06 -3.80 -6.54
C ALA A 133 15.58 -3.69 -6.36
N LEU A 134 16.13 -4.16 -5.24
CA LEU A 134 17.55 -4.09 -4.95
C LEU A 134 18.37 -5.02 -5.89
N LEU A 135 17.97 -6.28 -6.00
CA LEU A 135 18.70 -7.29 -6.78
C LEU A 135 18.26 -7.32 -8.25
N GLY A 136 17.01 -7.01 -8.52
CA GLY A 136 16.40 -7.04 -9.85
C GLY A 136 16.41 -5.71 -10.59
N ALA A 137 17.04 -4.65 -10.06
CA ALA A 137 17.02 -3.32 -10.66
C ALA A 137 17.41 -3.33 -12.14
N GLN A 138 18.55 -3.96 -12.48
CA GLN A 138 19.04 -4.02 -13.85
C GLN A 138 18.13 -4.83 -14.79
N PRO A 139 17.72 -6.07 -14.47
CA PRO A 139 16.81 -6.82 -15.35
C PRO A 139 15.44 -6.15 -15.48
N LEU A 140 14.90 -5.52 -14.43
CA LEU A 140 13.64 -4.78 -14.50
C LEU A 140 13.74 -3.58 -15.46
N LEU A 141 14.81 -2.81 -15.36
CA LEU A 141 15.04 -1.67 -16.24
C LEU A 141 15.28 -2.12 -17.71
N ARG A 142 16.00 -3.21 -17.92
CA ARG A 142 16.20 -3.78 -19.27
C ARG A 142 14.89 -4.31 -19.86
N LEU A 143 14.03 -4.93 -19.06
CA LEU A 143 12.70 -5.38 -19.50
C LEU A 143 11.85 -4.22 -20.02
N LEU A 144 12.03 -3.03 -19.44
CA LEU A 144 11.39 -1.79 -19.89
C LEU A 144 12.13 -1.09 -21.04
N ASN A 145 13.10 -1.76 -21.67
CA ASN A 145 13.93 -1.22 -22.75
C ASN A 145 14.63 0.09 -22.36
N ALA A 146 15.18 0.17 -21.14
CA ALA A 146 15.93 1.32 -20.69
C ALA A 146 17.11 1.61 -21.62
N PRO A 147 17.29 2.85 -22.15
CA PRO A 147 18.43 3.23 -22.94
C PRO A 147 19.76 2.96 -22.21
N ALA A 148 20.80 2.59 -22.93
CA ALA A 148 22.10 2.26 -22.34
C ALA A 148 22.70 3.43 -21.55
N GLU A 149 22.43 4.67 -21.95
CA GLU A 149 22.88 5.89 -21.29
C GLU A 149 22.11 6.21 -19.99
N VAL A 150 20.87 5.70 -19.84
CA VAL A 150 20.01 5.91 -18.68
C VAL A 150 20.30 4.87 -17.59
N LEU A 151 20.66 3.65 -17.96
CA LEU A 151 20.89 2.53 -17.04
C LEU A 151 21.87 2.84 -15.90
N PRO A 152 23.02 3.49 -16.12
CA PRO A 152 23.99 3.78 -15.05
C PRO A 152 23.45 4.69 -13.96
N LEU A 153 22.43 5.50 -14.26
CA LEU A 153 21.79 6.40 -13.31
C LEU A 153 20.51 5.79 -12.71
N ALA A 154 19.71 5.10 -13.52
CA ALA A 154 18.45 4.53 -13.08
C ALA A 154 18.63 3.32 -12.16
N GLN A 155 19.62 2.46 -12.43
CA GLN A 155 19.88 1.26 -11.63
C GLN A 155 20.26 1.61 -10.18
N PRO A 156 21.27 2.46 -9.89
CA PRO A 156 21.58 2.85 -8.53
C PRO A 156 20.41 3.57 -7.86
N LEU A 157 19.69 4.45 -8.56
CA LEU A 157 18.54 5.14 -8.02
C LEU A 157 17.48 4.15 -7.53
N LEU A 158 17.13 3.16 -8.34
CA LEU A 158 16.14 2.13 -7.97
C LEU A 158 16.63 1.31 -6.76
N GLN A 159 17.93 1.02 -6.70
CA GLN A 159 18.54 0.31 -5.57
C GLN A 159 18.49 1.16 -4.27
N TRP A 160 18.73 2.47 -4.36
CA TRP A 160 18.62 3.37 -3.21
C TRP A 160 17.16 3.56 -2.75
N LEU A 161 16.19 3.47 -3.66
CA LEU A 161 14.75 3.52 -3.32
C LEU A 161 14.23 2.20 -2.73
N ALA A 162 14.95 1.08 -2.88
CA ALA A 162 14.49 -0.23 -2.44
C ALA A 162 14.12 -0.29 -0.93
N PRO A 163 14.92 0.23 0.03
CA PRO A 163 14.54 0.23 1.44
C PRO A 163 13.26 1.01 1.73
N ALA A 164 13.02 2.12 1.01
CA ALA A 164 11.81 2.92 1.17
C ALA A 164 10.55 2.12 0.82
N MET A 165 10.62 1.13 -0.07
CA MET A 165 9.47 0.28 -0.44
C MET A 165 8.92 -0.53 0.74
N LEU A 166 9.77 -0.92 1.71
CA LEU A 166 9.30 -1.57 2.93
C LEU A 166 8.49 -0.59 3.79
N LEU A 167 8.96 0.65 3.92
CA LEU A 167 8.26 1.70 4.66
C LEU A 167 6.95 2.06 3.96
N ASP A 168 6.93 2.11 2.63
CA ASP A 168 5.73 2.36 1.84
C ASP A 168 4.69 1.25 2.00
N ALA A 169 5.10 -0.01 2.09
CA ALA A 169 4.19 -1.13 2.35
C ALA A 169 3.51 -0.99 3.72
N TRP A 170 4.25 -0.59 4.75
CA TRP A 170 3.68 -0.30 6.07
C TRP A 170 2.75 0.90 6.04
N ASN A 171 3.17 1.99 5.39
CA ASN A 171 2.36 3.19 5.23
C ASN A 171 1.03 2.89 4.51
N ALA A 172 1.06 2.13 3.41
CA ALA A 172 -0.12 1.73 2.66
C ALA A 172 -1.12 0.94 3.52
N SER A 173 -0.62 -0.01 4.33
CA SER A 173 -1.45 -0.81 5.24
C SER A 173 -2.02 0.01 6.38
N MET A 174 -1.21 0.87 7.02
CA MET A 174 -1.69 1.74 8.09
C MET A 174 -2.71 2.76 7.59
N ALA A 175 -2.48 3.35 6.42
CA ALA A 175 -3.44 4.24 5.79
C ALA A 175 -4.77 3.51 5.49
N ALA A 176 -4.73 2.25 5.06
CA ALA A 176 -5.93 1.44 4.85
C ALA A 176 -6.71 1.20 6.16
N VAL A 177 -6.01 0.88 7.25
CA VAL A 177 -6.61 0.73 8.59
C VAL A 177 -7.24 2.05 9.06
N MET A 178 -6.53 3.17 8.93
CA MET A 178 -7.05 4.48 9.31
C MET A 178 -8.31 4.84 8.51
N ARG A 179 -8.32 4.58 7.22
CA ARG A 179 -9.50 4.79 6.36
C ARG A 179 -10.67 3.89 6.76
N ALA A 180 -10.42 2.64 7.15
CA ALA A 180 -11.45 1.74 7.67
C ALA A 180 -12.11 2.29 8.95
N HIS A 181 -11.36 3.04 9.76
CA HIS A 181 -11.86 3.79 10.92
C HIS A 181 -12.47 5.16 10.57
N LEU A 182 -12.73 5.44 9.28
CA LEU A 182 -13.26 6.72 8.77
C LEU A 182 -12.36 7.94 9.06
N ARG A 183 -11.06 7.72 9.23
CA ARG A 183 -10.05 8.75 9.50
C ARG A 183 -9.25 9.16 8.25
N ALA A 184 -9.92 9.29 7.12
CA ALA A 184 -9.27 9.62 5.84
C ALA A 184 -8.57 11.00 5.83
N ARG A 185 -9.03 11.95 6.65
CA ARG A 185 -8.35 13.26 6.78
C ARG A 185 -7.00 13.13 7.47
N ASP A 186 -6.89 12.22 8.44
CA ASP A 186 -5.63 12.02 9.16
C ASP A 186 -4.59 11.38 8.25
N THR A 187 -4.99 10.45 7.36
CA THR A 187 -4.08 9.89 6.35
C THR A 187 -3.56 10.96 5.41
N LEU A 188 -4.43 11.87 4.94
CA LEU A 188 -4.03 13.00 4.10
C LEU A 188 -3.01 13.90 4.80
N VAL A 189 -3.24 14.24 6.09
CA VAL A 189 -2.31 15.08 6.87
C VAL A 189 -0.96 14.40 7.02
N VAL A 190 -0.93 13.10 7.36
CA VAL A 190 0.31 12.33 7.46
C VAL A 190 1.06 12.33 6.13
N MET A 191 0.38 12.06 5.01
CA MET A 191 0.99 12.07 3.68
C MET A 191 1.50 13.46 3.28
N LEU A 192 0.75 14.51 3.59
CA LEU A 192 1.17 15.88 3.32
C LEU A 192 2.47 16.22 4.08
N LEU A 193 2.53 15.90 5.37
CA LEU A 193 3.72 16.13 6.19
C LEU A 193 4.91 15.31 5.71
N MET A 194 4.69 14.04 5.38
CA MET A 194 5.72 13.14 4.85
C MET A 194 6.31 13.69 3.54
N HIS A 195 5.47 14.05 2.58
CA HIS A 195 5.93 14.59 1.31
C HIS A 195 6.56 15.98 1.43
N ALA A 196 6.05 16.84 2.32
CA ALA A 196 6.66 18.14 2.59
C ALA A 196 8.07 17.96 3.20
N ALA A 197 8.22 17.05 4.18
CA ALA A 197 9.52 16.73 4.76
C ALA A 197 10.46 16.14 3.70
N HIS A 198 9.98 15.15 2.93
CA HIS A 198 10.75 14.54 1.85
C HIS A 198 11.26 15.58 0.83
N LEU A 199 10.39 16.42 0.27
CA LEU A 199 10.81 17.42 -0.72
C LEU A 199 11.75 18.48 -0.12
N SER A 200 11.52 18.88 1.14
CA SER A 200 12.40 19.85 1.82
C SER A 200 13.80 19.31 2.06
N LEU A 201 13.95 17.98 2.23
CA LEU A 201 15.24 17.30 2.34
C LEU A 201 15.82 16.93 0.97
N ALA A 202 14.99 16.51 0.02
CA ALA A 202 15.44 16.08 -1.30
C ALA A 202 16.16 17.20 -2.07
N VAL A 203 15.64 18.42 -2.02
CA VAL A 203 16.26 19.56 -2.72
C VAL A 203 17.72 19.80 -2.27
N PRO A 204 18.01 20.03 -0.97
CA PRO A 204 19.39 20.23 -0.53
C PRO A 204 20.26 18.97 -0.69
N LEU A 205 19.70 17.77 -0.52
CA LEU A 205 20.45 16.53 -0.72
C LEU A 205 20.82 16.29 -2.18
N MET A 206 19.97 16.67 -3.11
CA MET A 206 20.26 16.54 -4.55
C MET A 206 21.27 17.57 -5.05
N TRP A 207 21.09 18.82 -4.64
CA TRP A 207 21.79 19.95 -5.28
C TRP A 207 22.91 20.51 -4.43
N GLY A 208 22.97 20.15 -3.16
CA GLY A 208 23.91 20.68 -2.20
C GLY A 208 23.42 21.98 -1.57
N VAL A 209 24.18 22.42 -0.55
CA VAL A 209 23.95 23.68 0.15
C VAL A 209 25.31 24.28 0.51
N GLY A 210 25.52 25.55 0.15
CA GLY A 210 26.78 26.24 0.42
C GLY A 210 27.95 25.56 -0.28
N SER A 211 28.93 25.09 0.49
CA SER A 211 30.13 24.39 -0.03
C SER A 211 29.90 22.88 -0.30
N TRP A 212 28.78 22.32 0.12
CA TRP A 212 28.48 20.91 -0.09
C TRP A 212 27.88 20.66 -1.47
N PRO A 213 28.48 19.79 -2.32
CA PRO A 213 28.09 19.68 -3.74
C PRO A 213 26.80 18.91 -3.99
N GLY A 214 26.19 18.32 -2.96
CA GLY A 214 25.03 17.45 -3.12
C GLY A 214 25.35 16.05 -3.66
N LEU A 215 24.35 15.18 -3.66
CA LEU A 215 24.48 13.77 -4.05
C LEU A 215 23.84 13.45 -5.41
N GLY A 216 23.21 14.44 -6.07
CA GLY A 216 22.46 14.20 -7.29
C GLY A 216 21.22 13.31 -7.04
N LEU A 217 20.95 12.36 -7.95
CA LEU A 217 19.79 11.47 -7.85
C LEU A 217 19.73 10.63 -6.56
N PRO A 218 20.83 10.05 -6.02
CA PRO A 218 20.81 9.40 -4.72
C PRO A 218 20.31 10.28 -3.58
N GLY A 219 20.51 11.60 -3.66
CA GLY A 219 20.00 12.55 -2.70
C GLY A 219 18.48 12.57 -2.58
N PHE A 220 17.77 12.33 -3.68
CA PHE A 220 16.32 12.18 -3.67
C PHE A 220 15.87 10.90 -2.94
N ALA A 221 16.57 9.80 -3.15
CA ALA A 221 16.23 8.52 -2.53
C ALA A 221 16.56 8.47 -1.03
N LEU A 222 17.51 9.28 -0.56
CA LEU A 222 17.91 9.37 0.83
C LEU A 222 17.04 10.34 1.66
N ALA A 223 16.28 11.20 1.00
CA ALA A 223 15.36 12.13 1.63
C ALA A 223 14.08 11.45 2.13
#